data_ed1c445119cad8c23a02d47a077bc833
#
_entry.id   ed1c445119cad8c23a02d47a077bc833
#
_cell.length_a   1.000
_cell.length_b   1.000
_cell.length_c   1.000
_cell.angle_alpha   90.00
_cell.angle_beta   90.00
_cell.angle_gamma   90.00
#
_symmetry.space_group_name_H-M   'P 1'
#
loop_
_entity.id
_entity.type
_entity.pdbx_description
1 polymer ?
#
loop_
_entity_poly.entity_id
_entity_poly.type
_entity_poly.pdbx_seq_one_letter_code
_entity_poly.pdbx_strand_id
1 'polypeptide(L)'
;MTREEAEAFLTEAGKLGDTGFPLFEAAIACAVHDDPDRDAAAARAIADEGVDHLAGRLQTESPEEAIAESMAGDLRLQGDLMTYDHPDNADIIAVAERRMGIPVSLGVFYLHAARRCDLNVRGVDFPGHFLLRIETREGPLALDPFSEGRVVLPSELSRRAFRAGLTPDIAGRLELLMAPMSDRAVLIRLPNNIFARAQAARDWPRAERSALRRALLDPADHRPWLDVAAAREGQGALAGALQALTQAQILDGGATLAARAARERVRLQLN
;
A
#
# COMPACT_ATOMS: atom_id res chain seq x y z
N MET A 1 7.66 12.62 14.68
CA MET A 1 8.64 11.83 13.88
C MET A 1 9.17 12.75 12.78
N THR A 2 10.47 12.90 12.63
CA THR A 2 11.09 13.63 11.51
C THR A 2 11.18 12.74 10.27
N ARG A 3 11.56 13.31 9.12
CA ARG A 3 11.76 12.51 7.90
C ARG A 3 12.90 11.49 8.07
N GLU A 4 13.99 11.86 8.73
CA GLU A 4 15.12 10.98 9.00
C GLU A 4 14.74 9.82 9.93
N GLU A 5 13.94 10.10 10.97
CA GLU A 5 13.40 9.05 11.85
C GLU A 5 12.47 8.10 11.10
N ALA A 6 11.64 8.63 10.18
CA ALA A 6 10.77 7.82 9.34
C ALA A 6 11.58 6.93 8.38
N GLU A 7 12.63 7.47 7.75
CA GLU A 7 13.53 6.72 6.88
C GLU A 7 14.26 5.61 7.64
N ALA A 8 14.77 5.91 8.83
CA ALA A 8 15.40 4.90 9.70
C ALA A 8 14.41 3.80 10.08
N PHE A 9 13.17 4.16 10.45
CA PHE A 9 12.13 3.18 10.76
C PHE A 9 11.81 2.27 9.56
N LEU A 10 11.62 2.84 8.37
CA LEU A 10 11.34 2.08 7.16
C LEU A 10 12.50 1.15 6.78
N THR A 11 13.75 1.61 6.98
CA THR A 11 14.95 0.79 6.76
C THR A 11 14.96 -0.43 7.68
N GLU A 12 14.66 -0.26 8.96
CA GLU A 12 14.59 -1.38 9.90
C GLU A 12 13.40 -2.30 9.58
N ALA A 13 12.23 -1.74 9.27
CA ALA A 13 11.06 -2.52 8.83
C ALA A 13 11.36 -3.35 7.57
N GLY A 14 12.17 -2.81 6.65
CA GLY A 14 12.62 -3.51 5.44
C GLY A 14 13.43 -4.79 5.72
N LYS A 15 14.12 -4.87 6.86
CA LYS A 15 14.92 -6.03 7.26
C LYS A 15 14.10 -7.13 7.94
N LEU A 16 12.87 -6.83 8.40
CA LEU A 16 12.02 -7.80 9.08
C LEU A 16 11.51 -8.87 8.10
N GLY A 17 11.13 -10.03 8.61
CA GLY A 17 10.31 -11.00 7.88
C GLY A 17 8.84 -10.56 7.77
N ASP A 18 8.04 -11.34 7.07
CA ASP A 18 6.60 -11.04 6.93
C ASP A 18 5.82 -11.20 8.25
N THR A 19 6.30 -12.06 9.15
CA THR A 19 5.69 -12.25 10.47
C THR A 19 6.05 -11.07 11.37
N GLY A 20 5.01 -10.42 11.92
CA GLY A 20 5.20 -9.28 12.83
C GLY A 20 5.59 -7.97 12.13
N PHE A 21 5.44 -7.87 10.82
CA PHE A 21 5.68 -6.63 10.09
C PHE A 21 4.75 -5.52 10.60
N PRO A 22 5.28 -4.34 11.01
CA PRO A 22 4.51 -3.28 11.64
C PRO A 22 3.75 -2.44 10.62
N LEU A 23 2.74 -3.04 9.94
CA LEU A 23 2.05 -2.45 8.79
C LEU A 23 1.56 -1.02 9.03
N PHE A 24 0.83 -0.79 10.14
CA PHE A 24 0.22 0.52 10.41
C PHE A 24 1.30 1.57 10.70
N GLU A 25 2.26 1.26 11.57
CA GLU A 25 3.34 2.20 11.91
C GLU A 25 4.26 2.47 10.70
N ALA A 26 4.49 1.47 9.86
CA ALA A 26 5.23 1.66 8.62
C ALA A 26 4.44 2.50 7.59
N ALA A 27 3.10 2.43 7.57
CA ALA A 27 2.28 3.32 6.77
C ALA A 27 2.33 4.78 7.29
N ILE A 28 2.31 4.98 8.61
CA ILE A 28 2.55 6.29 9.24
C ILE A 28 3.94 6.83 8.87
N ALA A 29 4.98 6.00 8.97
CA ALA A 29 6.34 6.41 8.59
C ALA A 29 6.44 6.77 7.10
N CYS A 30 5.72 6.08 6.21
CA CYS A 30 5.63 6.45 4.80
C CYS A 30 5.01 7.83 4.59
N ALA A 31 3.94 8.16 5.32
CA ALA A 31 3.27 9.46 5.24
C ALA A 31 4.16 10.60 5.77
N VAL A 32 4.79 10.42 6.94
CA VAL A 32 5.73 11.40 7.53
C VAL A 32 6.98 11.58 6.66
N HIS A 33 7.49 10.51 6.03
CA HIS A 33 8.61 10.62 5.09
C HIS A 33 8.24 11.46 3.85
N ASP A 34 6.98 11.41 3.40
CA ASP A 34 6.51 12.27 2.31
C ASP A 34 6.34 13.72 2.78
N ASP A 35 5.61 13.91 3.88
CA ASP A 35 5.27 15.21 4.47
C ASP A 35 5.44 15.16 6.01
N PRO A 36 6.56 15.70 6.56
CA PRO A 36 6.83 15.66 8.01
C PRO A 36 5.88 16.51 8.87
N ASP A 37 5.12 17.42 8.26
CA ASP A 37 4.18 18.31 8.95
C ASP A 37 2.82 17.63 9.23
N ARG A 38 2.62 16.38 8.77
CA ARG A 38 1.41 15.58 9.03
C ARG A 38 1.27 15.20 10.51
N ASP A 39 0.05 15.26 11.02
CA ASP A 39 -0.26 14.87 12.41
C ASP A 39 -0.44 13.34 12.56
N ALA A 40 0.67 12.65 12.77
CA ALA A 40 0.68 11.21 13.00
C ALA A 40 -0.04 10.78 14.29
N ALA A 41 -0.16 11.66 15.28
CA ALA A 41 -0.84 11.35 16.53
C ALA A 41 -2.36 11.26 16.33
N ALA A 42 -2.94 12.19 15.55
CA ALA A 42 -4.35 12.14 15.20
C ALA A 42 -4.71 10.87 14.43
N ALA A 43 -3.86 10.45 13.47
CA ALA A 43 -4.10 9.23 12.73
C ALA A 43 -4.06 7.97 13.60
N ARG A 44 -3.15 7.91 14.59
CA ARG A 44 -3.12 6.81 15.57
C ARG A 44 -4.35 6.80 16.45
N ALA A 45 -4.79 7.98 16.95
CA ALA A 45 -5.99 8.07 17.77
C ALA A 45 -7.24 7.53 17.03
N ILE A 46 -7.38 7.84 15.73
CA ILE A 46 -8.47 7.32 14.90
C ILE A 46 -8.37 5.80 14.71
N ALA A 47 -7.16 5.27 14.53
CA ALA A 47 -6.96 3.84 14.40
C ALA A 47 -7.28 3.10 15.72
N ASP A 48 -6.89 3.65 16.88
CA ASP A 48 -7.21 3.10 18.20
C ASP A 48 -8.72 3.18 18.48
N GLU A 49 -9.40 4.27 18.12
CA GLU A 49 -10.86 4.40 18.18
C GLU A 49 -11.55 3.26 17.39
N GLY A 50 -11.04 2.94 16.20
CA GLY A 50 -11.54 1.82 15.40
C GLY A 50 -11.33 0.46 16.06
N VAL A 51 -10.24 0.26 16.80
CA VAL A 51 -10.01 -0.95 17.60
C VAL A 51 -11.06 -1.06 18.72
N ASP A 52 -11.33 0.04 19.43
CA ASP A 52 -12.28 0.05 20.53
C ASP A 52 -13.72 -0.24 20.03
N HIS A 53 -14.14 0.37 18.92
CA HIS A 53 -15.42 0.08 18.28
C HIS A 53 -15.53 -1.40 17.88
N LEU A 54 -14.51 -1.93 17.20
CA LEU A 54 -14.50 -3.33 16.78
C LEU A 54 -14.57 -4.29 17.97
N ALA A 55 -13.80 -4.05 19.03
CA ALA A 55 -13.82 -4.87 20.24
C ALA A 55 -15.20 -4.88 20.91
N GLY A 56 -15.90 -3.74 20.93
CA GLY A 56 -17.27 -3.63 21.42
C GLY A 56 -18.26 -4.43 20.58
N ARG A 57 -18.24 -4.26 19.26
CA ARG A 57 -19.17 -4.91 18.32
C ARG A 57 -19.03 -6.43 18.28
N LEU A 58 -17.80 -6.95 18.41
CA LEU A 58 -17.52 -8.39 18.45
C LEU A 58 -18.20 -9.14 19.59
N GLN A 59 -18.77 -8.43 20.57
CA GLN A 59 -19.54 -9.06 21.65
C GLN A 59 -20.93 -9.56 21.17
N THR A 60 -21.47 -8.98 20.09
CA THR A 60 -22.86 -9.21 19.65
C THR A 60 -23.02 -9.43 18.14
N GLU A 61 -22.04 -9.08 17.34
CA GLU A 61 -22.07 -9.13 15.89
C GLU A 61 -21.11 -10.20 15.34
N SER A 62 -21.33 -10.63 14.09
CA SER A 62 -20.37 -11.48 13.39
C SER A 62 -19.09 -10.69 13.07
N PRO A 63 -17.91 -11.34 12.94
CA PRO A 63 -16.65 -10.62 12.71
C PRO A 63 -16.65 -9.76 11.45
N GLU A 64 -17.28 -10.22 10.37
CA GLU A 64 -17.38 -9.49 9.11
C GLU A 64 -18.30 -8.27 9.20
N GLU A 65 -19.40 -8.36 9.94
CA GLU A 65 -20.31 -7.23 10.21
C GLU A 65 -19.64 -6.24 11.17
N ALA A 66 -19.08 -6.74 12.28
CA ALA A 66 -18.43 -5.92 13.28
C ALA A 66 -17.30 -5.05 12.69
N ILE A 67 -16.43 -5.62 11.84
CA ILE A 67 -15.33 -4.86 11.24
C ILE A 67 -15.82 -3.86 10.19
N ALA A 68 -16.85 -4.21 9.40
CA ALA A 68 -17.42 -3.30 8.41
C ALA A 68 -18.06 -2.09 9.10
N GLU A 69 -18.93 -2.34 10.08
CA GLU A 69 -19.62 -1.27 10.82
C GLU A 69 -18.67 -0.41 11.66
N SER A 70 -17.62 -1.00 12.26
CA SER A 70 -16.62 -0.20 12.99
C SER A 70 -15.86 0.75 12.07
N MET A 71 -15.45 0.29 10.89
CA MET A 71 -14.64 1.10 9.98
C MET A 71 -15.50 2.07 9.15
N ALA A 72 -16.57 1.59 8.53
CA ALA A 72 -17.40 2.41 7.66
C ALA A 72 -18.54 3.14 8.41
N GLY A 73 -19.17 2.52 9.38
CA GLY A 73 -20.26 3.12 10.18
C GLY A 73 -19.70 4.12 11.22
N ASP A 74 -18.93 3.64 12.19
CA ASP A 74 -18.48 4.44 13.33
C ASP A 74 -17.37 5.42 12.92
N LEU A 75 -16.28 4.94 12.31
CA LEU A 75 -15.19 5.80 11.84
C LEU A 75 -15.49 6.57 10.55
N ARG A 76 -16.53 6.19 9.81
CA ARG A 76 -16.94 6.78 8.54
C ARG A 76 -15.85 6.74 7.46
N LEU A 77 -15.02 5.72 7.48
CA LEU A 77 -14.01 5.49 6.45
C LEU A 77 -14.69 5.02 5.16
N GLN A 78 -14.49 5.73 4.06
CA GLN A 78 -15.18 5.46 2.79
C GLN A 78 -14.24 5.60 1.59
N GLY A 79 -14.59 4.94 0.49
CA GLY A 79 -13.90 5.08 -0.78
C GLY A 79 -14.13 6.47 -1.39
N ASP A 80 -13.04 7.11 -1.87
CA ASP A 80 -13.14 8.37 -2.60
C ASP A 80 -13.57 8.10 -4.04
N LEU A 81 -14.87 8.11 -4.28
CA LEU A 81 -15.48 7.89 -5.59
C LEU A 81 -15.38 9.11 -6.51
N MET A 82 -15.27 10.31 -5.94
CA MET A 82 -15.29 11.56 -6.71
C MET A 82 -13.91 11.97 -7.18
N THR A 83 -12.89 11.74 -6.35
CA THR A 83 -11.51 12.13 -6.63
C THR A 83 -10.54 10.96 -6.36
N TYR A 84 -10.81 9.81 -7.01
CA TYR A 84 -10.03 8.57 -6.80
C TYR A 84 -8.52 8.78 -6.92
N ASP A 85 -8.09 9.63 -7.87
CA ASP A 85 -6.69 9.93 -8.12
C ASP A 85 -6.11 11.05 -7.24
N HIS A 86 -6.86 11.54 -6.25
CA HIS A 86 -6.36 12.54 -5.32
C HIS A 86 -5.09 12.01 -4.62
N PRO A 87 -3.99 12.79 -4.58
CA PRO A 87 -2.70 12.31 -4.06
C PRO A 87 -2.75 11.85 -2.59
N ASP A 88 -3.63 12.45 -1.79
CA ASP A 88 -3.79 12.11 -0.38
C ASP A 88 -4.57 10.81 -0.13
N ASN A 89 -5.20 10.23 -1.13
CA ASN A 89 -5.93 8.97 -0.98
C ASN A 89 -5.04 7.76 -0.67
N ALA A 90 -3.74 7.87 -0.92
CA ALA A 90 -2.75 6.84 -0.58
C ALA A 90 -1.85 7.23 0.63
N ASP A 91 -2.10 8.38 1.25
CA ASP A 91 -1.45 8.84 2.48
C ASP A 91 -2.30 8.47 3.69
N ILE A 92 -1.79 7.60 4.58
CA ILE A 92 -2.57 7.06 5.69
C ILE A 92 -3.01 8.12 6.70
N ILE A 93 -2.21 9.18 6.90
CA ILE A 93 -2.54 10.29 7.81
C ILE A 93 -3.62 11.16 7.18
N ALA A 94 -3.47 11.52 5.91
CA ALA A 94 -4.49 12.28 5.18
C ALA A 94 -5.81 11.51 5.05
N VAL A 95 -5.77 10.18 4.89
CA VAL A 95 -6.96 9.33 4.91
C VAL A 95 -7.65 9.37 6.26
N ALA A 96 -6.89 9.34 7.37
CA ALA A 96 -7.45 9.47 8.71
C ALA A 96 -8.19 10.81 8.90
N GLU A 97 -7.58 11.91 8.45
CA GLU A 97 -8.17 13.26 8.55
C GLU A 97 -9.43 13.42 7.69
N ARG A 98 -9.36 12.97 6.44
CA ARG A 98 -10.43 13.13 5.43
C ARG A 98 -11.53 12.07 5.52
N ARG A 99 -11.25 10.94 6.17
CA ARG A 99 -12.10 9.74 6.21
C ARG A 99 -12.35 9.14 4.81
N MET A 100 -11.53 9.48 3.84
CA MET A 100 -11.63 9.02 2.46
C MET A 100 -10.28 8.53 1.94
N GLY A 101 -10.30 7.43 1.15
CA GLY A 101 -9.10 6.85 0.61
C GLY A 101 -9.33 5.88 -0.54
N ILE A 102 -8.24 5.28 -1.02
CA ILE A 102 -8.28 4.16 -1.97
C ILE A 102 -8.42 2.82 -1.22
N PRO A 103 -8.79 1.73 -1.90
CA PRO A 103 -9.02 0.43 -1.25
C PRO A 103 -7.91 -0.01 -0.30
N VAL A 104 -6.64 0.15 -0.69
CA VAL A 104 -5.51 -0.31 0.10
C VAL A 104 -5.24 0.56 1.33
N SER A 105 -5.40 1.89 1.24
CA SER A 105 -5.20 2.78 2.39
C SER A 105 -6.29 2.59 3.44
N LEU A 106 -7.55 2.43 3.01
CA LEU A 106 -8.64 2.04 3.90
C LEU A 106 -8.37 0.66 4.52
N GLY A 107 -7.95 -0.31 3.71
CA GLY A 107 -7.63 -1.67 4.16
C GLY A 107 -6.57 -1.73 5.25
N VAL A 108 -5.64 -0.76 5.32
CA VAL A 108 -4.65 -0.68 6.41
C VAL A 108 -5.32 -0.46 7.77
N PHE A 109 -6.38 0.36 7.87
CA PHE A 109 -7.15 0.54 9.11
C PHE A 109 -7.89 -0.75 9.50
N TYR A 110 -8.56 -1.39 8.54
CA TYR A 110 -9.20 -2.69 8.76
C TYR A 110 -8.22 -3.74 9.28
N LEU A 111 -7.05 -3.85 8.66
CA LEU A 111 -6.00 -4.80 9.05
C LEU A 111 -5.42 -4.47 10.42
N HIS A 112 -5.27 -3.19 10.76
CA HIS A 112 -4.81 -2.76 12.07
C HIS A 112 -5.80 -3.18 13.16
N ALA A 113 -7.08 -2.80 13.02
CA ALA A 113 -8.11 -3.13 14.00
C ALA A 113 -8.31 -4.65 14.13
N ALA A 114 -8.36 -5.37 13.00
CA ALA A 114 -8.51 -6.82 13.00
C ALA A 114 -7.41 -7.52 13.83
N ARG A 115 -6.15 -7.11 13.67
CA ARG A 115 -5.03 -7.71 14.42
C ARG A 115 -5.08 -7.40 15.90
N ARG A 116 -5.51 -6.19 16.26
CA ARG A 116 -5.64 -5.79 17.66
C ARG A 116 -6.79 -6.54 18.36
N CYS A 117 -7.74 -7.06 17.58
CA CYS A 117 -8.87 -7.88 18.06
C CYS A 117 -8.72 -9.38 17.72
N ASP A 118 -7.51 -9.85 17.39
CA ASP A 118 -7.20 -11.27 17.10
C ASP A 118 -8.02 -11.88 15.95
N LEU A 119 -8.50 -11.05 15.00
CA LEU A 119 -9.17 -11.53 13.80
C LEU A 119 -8.14 -11.89 12.72
N ASN A 120 -8.33 -13.02 12.06
CA ASN A 120 -7.50 -13.43 10.93
C ASN A 120 -8.00 -12.77 9.64
N VAL A 121 -7.51 -11.53 9.42
CA VAL A 121 -7.77 -10.75 8.20
C VAL A 121 -6.47 -10.51 7.45
N ARG A 122 -6.49 -10.68 6.12
CA ARG A 122 -5.34 -10.50 5.23
C ARG A 122 -5.70 -9.65 4.02
N GLY A 123 -4.74 -8.88 3.52
CA GLY A 123 -4.87 -8.21 2.23
C GLY A 123 -4.84 -9.20 1.06
N VAL A 124 -5.53 -8.88 -0.02
CA VAL A 124 -5.59 -9.66 -1.26
C VAL A 124 -5.36 -8.74 -2.45
N ASP A 125 -4.43 -9.13 -3.32
CA ASP A 125 -4.21 -8.48 -4.62
C ASP A 125 -5.15 -9.07 -5.66
N PHE A 126 -6.43 -8.68 -5.56
CA PHE A 126 -7.44 -9.15 -6.50
C PHE A 126 -7.29 -8.42 -7.85
N PRO A 127 -7.52 -9.07 -8.99
CA PRO A 127 -7.39 -8.45 -10.32
C PRO A 127 -8.19 -7.15 -10.45
N GLY A 128 -7.45 -6.04 -10.64
CA GLY A 128 -8.03 -4.70 -10.76
C GLY A 128 -8.56 -4.07 -9.47
N HIS A 129 -8.41 -4.74 -8.31
CA HIS A 129 -8.89 -4.21 -7.04
C HIS A 129 -8.08 -4.73 -5.84
N PHE A 130 -8.10 -4.02 -4.72
CA PHE A 130 -7.61 -4.52 -3.45
C PHE A 130 -8.79 -4.95 -2.58
N LEU A 131 -8.74 -6.16 -2.05
CA LEU A 131 -9.74 -6.71 -1.15
C LEU A 131 -9.10 -7.17 0.17
N LEU A 132 -9.94 -7.48 1.13
CA LEU A 132 -9.56 -8.18 2.36
C LEU A 132 -10.17 -9.58 2.35
N ARG A 133 -9.44 -10.54 2.90
CA ARG A 133 -9.91 -11.88 3.18
C ARG A 133 -9.99 -12.03 4.69
N ILE A 134 -11.18 -12.34 5.20
CA ILE A 134 -11.42 -12.69 6.60
C ILE A 134 -11.71 -14.18 6.72
N GLU A 135 -11.05 -14.86 7.65
CA GLU A 135 -11.34 -16.26 7.96
C GLU A 135 -12.47 -16.31 9.00
N THR A 136 -13.58 -16.96 8.65
CA THR A 136 -14.70 -17.19 9.55
C THR A 136 -14.88 -18.67 9.83
N ARG A 137 -15.80 -19.01 10.75
CA ARG A 137 -16.13 -20.42 11.05
C ARG A 137 -16.77 -21.15 9.87
N GLU A 138 -17.43 -20.41 8.97
CA GLU A 138 -18.10 -20.94 7.79
C GLU A 138 -17.19 -20.96 6.55
N GLY A 139 -15.97 -20.44 6.67
CA GLY A 139 -14.98 -20.33 5.60
C GLY A 139 -14.57 -18.88 5.33
N PRO A 140 -13.67 -18.68 4.36
CA PRO A 140 -13.15 -17.36 4.04
C PRO A 140 -14.19 -16.50 3.31
N LEU A 141 -14.28 -15.23 3.70
CA LEU A 141 -15.08 -14.22 3.03
C LEU A 141 -14.17 -13.12 2.45
N ALA A 142 -14.62 -12.50 1.37
CA ALA A 142 -13.99 -11.31 0.78
C ALA A 142 -14.73 -10.06 1.28
N LEU A 143 -13.98 -9.06 1.79
CA LEU A 143 -14.51 -7.75 2.17
C LEU A 143 -13.92 -6.69 1.25
N ASP A 144 -14.75 -5.72 0.89
CA ASP A 144 -14.35 -4.59 0.05
C ASP A 144 -14.27 -3.29 0.89
N PRO A 145 -13.07 -2.88 1.36
CA PRO A 145 -12.93 -1.70 2.18
C PRO A 145 -13.30 -0.40 1.46
N PHE A 146 -13.30 -0.40 0.12
CA PHE A 146 -13.70 0.76 -0.69
C PHE A 146 -15.22 0.90 -0.78
N SER A 147 -15.93 -0.23 -0.62
CA SER A 147 -17.39 -0.30 -0.63
C SER A 147 -17.89 -0.62 0.79
N GLU A 148 -17.47 0.18 1.77
CA GLU A 148 -17.92 0.15 3.16
C GLU A 148 -17.68 -1.20 3.87
N GLY A 149 -16.67 -1.95 3.47
CA GLY A 149 -16.35 -3.24 4.09
C GLY A 149 -17.32 -4.37 3.76
N ARG A 150 -18.26 -4.18 2.81
CA ARG A 150 -19.26 -5.16 2.47
C ARG A 150 -18.64 -6.49 2.00
N VAL A 151 -19.33 -7.59 2.30
CA VAL A 151 -18.97 -8.91 1.78
C VAL A 151 -19.18 -8.96 0.26
N VAL A 152 -18.18 -9.44 -0.46
CA VAL A 152 -18.21 -9.65 -1.92
C VAL A 152 -18.48 -11.12 -2.21
N LEU A 153 -19.59 -11.40 -2.85
CA LEU A 153 -20.01 -12.78 -3.14
C LEU A 153 -19.11 -13.45 -4.20
N PRO A 154 -18.94 -14.78 -4.16
CA PRO A 154 -18.11 -15.52 -5.14
C PRO A 154 -18.48 -15.24 -6.61
N SER A 155 -19.77 -15.15 -6.91
CA SER A 155 -20.25 -14.82 -8.26
C SER A 155 -19.89 -13.41 -8.71
N GLU A 156 -19.80 -12.45 -7.76
CA GLU A 156 -19.33 -11.09 -8.05
C GLU A 156 -17.82 -11.07 -8.26
N LEU A 157 -17.04 -11.79 -7.43
CA LEU A 157 -15.60 -11.94 -7.60
C LEU A 157 -15.27 -12.49 -8.99
N SER A 158 -15.91 -13.59 -9.43
CA SER A 158 -15.70 -14.16 -10.75
C SER A 158 -16.01 -13.14 -11.87
N ARG A 159 -17.10 -12.37 -11.74
CA ARG A 159 -17.44 -11.31 -12.71
C ARG A 159 -16.41 -10.18 -12.73
N ARG A 160 -15.91 -9.75 -11.55
CA ARG A 160 -14.86 -8.72 -11.47
C ARG A 160 -13.57 -9.21 -12.13
N ALA A 161 -13.14 -10.45 -11.86
CA ALA A 161 -11.96 -11.06 -12.45
C ALA A 161 -12.08 -11.16 -13.99
N PHE A 162 -13.25 -11.57 -14.49
CA PHE A 162 -13.51 -11.60 -15.94
C PHE A 162 -13.44 -10.19 -16.56
N ARG A 163 -14.04 -9.19 -15.94
CA ARG A 163 -13.96 -7.79 -16.40
C ARG A 163 -12.52 -7.22 -16.37
N ALA A 164 -11.68 -7.72 -15.47
CA ALA A 164 -10.25 -7.39 -15.43
C ALA A 164 -9.42 -8.11 -16.51
N GLY A 165 -10.06 -8.86 -17.42
CA GLY A 165 -9.43 -9.49 -18.58
C GLY A 165 -8.99 -10.94 -18.37
N LEU A 166 -9.35 -11.59 -17.27
CA LEU A 166 -9.04 -12.99 -17.05
C LEU A 166 -9.99 -13.90 -17.84
N THR A 167 -9.48 -15.06 -18.27
CA THR A 167 -10.32 -16.08 -18.90
C THR A 167 -11.35 -16.64 -17.90
N PRO A 168 -12.51 -17.14 -18.38
CA PRO A 168 -13.54 -17.72 -17.49
C PRO A 168 -13.01 -18.82 -16.56
N ASP A 169 -12.09 -19.64 -17.03
CA ASP A 169 -11.45 -20.70 -16.25
C ASP A 169 -10.64 -20.12 -15.06
N ILE A 170 -9.83 -19.10 -15.31
CA ILE A 170 -9.04 -18.44 -14.26
C ILE A 170 -9.96 -17.63 -13.33
N ALA A 171 -10.94 -16.92 -13.88
CA ALA A 171 -11.90 -16.14 -13.12
C ALA A 171 -12.76 -17.00 -12.14
N GLY A 172 -12.90 -18.29 -12.45
CA GLY A 172 -13.56 -19.27 -11.58
C GLY A 172 -12.68 -19.83 -10.45
N ARG A 173 -11.35 -19.64 -10.52
CA ARG A 173 -10.39 -20.16 -9.51
C ARG A 173 -10.21 -19.19 -8.36
N LEU A 174 -11.28 -18.97 -7.60
CA LEU A 174 -11.29 -17.95 -6.53
C LEU A 174 -10.26 -18.21 -5.43
N GLU A 175 -9.92 -19.46 -5.13
CA GLU A 175 -8.86 -19.78 -4.15
C GLU A 175 -7.51 -19.16 -4.52
N LEU A 176 -7.15 -19.17 -5.81
CA LEU A 176 -5.92 -18.55 -6.30
C LEU A 176 -6.03 -17.02 -6.29
N LEU A 177 -7.18 -16.48 -6.72
CA LEU A 177 -7.41 -15.03 -6.81
C LEU A 177 -7.55 -14.37 -5.43
N MET A 178 -7.94 -15.15 -4.42
CA MET A 178 -8.09 -14.72 -3.02
C MET A 178 -6.89 -15.13 -2.16
N ALA A 179 -5.75 -15.46 -2.78
CA ALA A 179 -4.53 -15.78 -2.04
C ALA A 179 -4.08 -14.55 -1.21
N PRO A 180 -3.78 -14.74 0.09
CA PRO A 180 -3.32 -13.65 0.94
C PRO A 180 -1.98 -13.10 0.49
N MET A 181 -1.83 -11.78 0.54
CA MET A 181 -0.55 -11.11 0.36
C MET A 181 0.10 -10.76 1.71
N SER A 182 1.42 -10.59 1.73
CA SER A 182 2.13 -10.17 2.92
C SER A 182 1.81 -8.70 3.26
N ASP A 183 2.00 -8.33 4.52
CA ASP A 183 1.79 -6.96 4.99
C ASP A 183 2.73 -5.96 4.33
N ARG A 184 3.97 -6.38 4.09
CA ARG A 184 4.94 -5.62 3.31
C ARG A 184 4.39 -5.34 1.91
N ALA A 185 3.84 -6.36 1.24
CA ALA A 185 3.26 -6.20 -0.09
C ALA A 185 2.03 -5.27 -0.07
N VAL A 186 1.18 -5.35 0.97
CA VAL A 186 0.10 -4.38 1.21
C VAL A 186 0.65 -2.96 1.30
N LEU A 187 1.65 -2.75 2.16
CA LEU A 187 2.24 -1.42 2.37
C LEU A 187 2.84 -0.85 1.09
N ILE A 188 3.59 -1.64 0.33
CA ILE A 188 4.27 -1.20 -0.90
C ILE A 188 3.26 -0.67 -1.94
N ARG A 189 1.99 -1.08 -1.89
CA ARG A 189 0.96 -0.53 -2.78
C ARG A 189 0.68 0.96 -2.54
N LEU A 190 0.85 1.47 -1.31
CA LEU A 190 0.67 2.91 -1.02
C LEU A 190 1.71 3.76 -1.76
N PRO A 191 3.04 3.57 -1.56
CA PRO A 191 4.03 4.31 -2.33
C PRO A 191 3.97 4.03 -3.84
N ASN A 192 3.53 2.84 -4.29
CA ASN A 192 3.30 2.60 -5.72
C ASN A 192 2.24 3.55 -6.29
N ASN A 193 1.12 3.72 -5.59
CA ASN A 193 0.05 4.64 -5.99
C ASN A 193 0.52 6.09 -6.01
N ILE A 194 1.28 6.51 -4.97
CA ILE A 194 1.85 7.86 -4.91
C ILE A 194 2.85 8.07 -6.06
N PHE A 195 3.74 7.11 -6.30
CA PHE A 195 4.74 7.17 -7.37
C PHE A 195 4.10 7.36 -8.75
N ALA A 196 3.11 6.53 -9.07
CA ALA A 196 2.44 6.58 -10.37
C ALA A 196 1.80 7.96 -10.62
N ARG A 197 1.14 8.54 -9.61
CA ARG A 197 0.52 9.87 -9.71
C ARG A 197 1.56 10.98 -9.79
N ALA A 198 2.60 10.94 -8.95
CA ALA A 198 3.69 11.92 -8.96
C ALA A 198 4.44 11.90 -10.31
N GLN A 199 4.70 10.71 -10.86
CA GLN A 199 5.31 10.56 -12.18
C GLN A 199 4.42 11.15 -13.28
N ALA A 200 3.12 10.86 -13.28
CA ALA A 200 2.17 11.40 -14.25
C ALA A 200 2.08 12.94 -14.18
N ALA A 201 2.14 13.51 -12.96
CA ALA A 201 2.15 14.95 -12.72
C ALA A 201 3.54 15.61 -12.93
N ARG A 202 4.59 14.82 -13.19
CA ARG A 202 6.01 15.26 -13.23
C ARG A 202 6.48 15.90 -11.93
N ASP A 203 5.88 15.53 -10.80
CA ASP A 203 6.38 15.85 -9.47
C ASP A 203 7.53 14.89 -9.12
N TRP A 204 8.68 15.17 -9.73
CA TRP A 204 9.84 14.31 -9.62
C TRP A 204 10.39 14.20 -8.19
N PRO A 205 10.41 15.27 -7.36
CA PRO A 205 10.80 15.14 -5.96
C PRO A 205 9.91 14.18 -5.16
N ARG A 206 8.60 14.21 -5.36
CA ARG A 206 7.66 13.28 -4.71
C ARG A 206 7.79 11.85 -5.26
N ALA A 207 7.98 11.72 -6.57
CA ALA A 207 8.25 10.44 -7.21
C ALA A 207 9.51 9.79 -6.63
N GLU A 208 10.62 10.53 -6.49
CA GLU A 208 11.86 10.05 -5.87
C GLU A 208 11.63 9.56 -4.44
N ARG A 209 11.01 10.39 -3.57
CA ARG A 209 10.70 9.98 -2.19
C ARG A 209 9.86 8.71 -2.14
N SER A 210 8.89 8.59 -3.04
CA SER A 210 8.01 7.42 -3.09
C SER A 210 8.75 6.15 -3.53
N ALA A 211 9.63 6.26 -4.53
CA ALA A 211 10.49 5.17 -4.97
C ALA A 211 11.49 4.75 -3.88
N LEU A 212 12.09 5.72 -3.16
CA LEU A 212 12.97 5.45 -2.02
C LEU A 212 12.28 4.65 -0.93
N ARG A 213 11.05 5.01 -0.54
CA ARG A 213 10.26 4.22 0.45
C ARG A 213 10.12 2.75 0.04
N ARG A 214 9.91 2.47 -1.25
CA ARG A 214 9.83 1.10 -1.76
C ARG A 214 11.17 0.38 -1.66
N ALA A 215 12.28 1.06 -1.99
CA ALA A 215 13.62 0.51 -1.87
C ALA A 215 14.01 0.20 -0.41
N LEU A 216 13.56 1.03 0.55
CA LEU A 216 13.78 0.80 1.98
C LEU A 216 12.95 -0.37 2.50
N LEU A 217 11.70 -0.50 2.05
CA LEU A 217 10.77 -1.54 2.48
C LEU A 217 11.10 -2.92 1.88
N ASP A 218 11.67 -2.97 0.69
CA ASP A 218 12.14 -4.21 0.06
C ASP A 218 13.56 -4.02 -0.47
N PRO A 219 14.58 -4.14 0.41
CA PRO A 219 15.97 -3.86 0.07
C PRO A 219 16.57 -4.85 -0.93
N ALA A 220 15.92 -5.99 -1.19
CA ALA A 220 16.35 -6.96 -2.19
C ALA A 220 15.83 -6.64 -3.60
N ASP A 221 14.80 -5.81 -3.73
CA ASP A 221 14.23 -5.44 -5.02
C ASP A 221 15.03 -4.30 -5.67
N HIS A 222 15.59 -4.56 -6.86
CA HIS A 222 16.31 -3.54 -7.63
C HIS A 222 15.41 -2.54 -8.35
N ARG A 223 14.15 -2.89 -8.62
CA ARG A 223 13.22 -2.09 -9.44
C ARG A 223 12.96 -0.69 -8.88
N PRO A 224 12.74 -0.49 -7.57
CA PRO A 224 12.57 0.85 -7.02
C PRO A 224 13.77 1.78 -7.29
N TRP A 225 14.98 1.23 -7.37
CA TRP A 225 16.18 2.03 -7.69
C TRP A 225 16.21 2.52 -9.14
N LEU A 226 15.56 1.82 -10.07
CA LEU A 226 15.35 2.31 -11.44
C LEU A 226 14.40 3.50 -11.46
N ASP A 227 13.36 3.46 -10.62
CA ASP A 227 12.40 4.54 -10.49
C ASP A 227 13.01 5.77 -9.78
N VAL A 228 13.86 5.55 -8.76
CA VAL A 228 14.66 6.63 -8.15
C VAL A 228 15.54 7.30 -9.20
N ALA A 229 16.22 6.51 -10.05
CA ALA A 229 17.07 7.06 -11.10
C ALA A 229 16.27 7.88 -12.12
N ALA A 230 15.10 7.38 -12.55
CA ALA A 230 14.23 8.10 -13.48
C ALA A 230 13.71 9.42 -12.87
N ALA A 231 13.35 9.43 -11.59
CA ALA A 231 12.91 10.64 -10.91
C ALA A 231 14.05 11.67 -10.77
N ARG A 232 15.27 11.22 -10.46
CA ARG A 232 16.48 12.09 -10.40
C ARG A 232 16.86 12.63 -11.76
N GLU A 233 16.75 11.81 -12.82
CA GLU A 233 16.94 12.26 -14.20
C GLU A 233 15.93 13.37 -14.56
N GLY A 234 14.65 13.19 -14.20
CA GLY A 234 13.61 14.21 -14.39
C GLY A 234 13.86 15.52 -13.64
N GLN A 235 14.61 15.48 -12.54
CA GLN A 235 15.07 16.66 -11.79
C GLN A 235 16.37 17.28 -12.35
N GLY A 236 17.01 16.66 -13.35
CA GLY A 236 18.35 17.05 -13.81
C GLY A 236 19.49 16.64 -12.86
N ALA A 237 19.21 15.85 -11.82
CA ALA A 237 20.20 15.36 -10.85
C ALA A 237 20.95 14.14 -11.39
N LEU A 238 21.65 14.29 -12.51
CA LEU A 238 22.22 13.20 -13.31
C LEU A 238 23.25 12.35 -12.54
N ALA A 239 24.06 12.96 -11.69
CA ALA A 239 25.02 12.25 -10.84
C ALA A 239 24.29 11.32 -9.84
N GLY A 240 23.22 11.81 -9.21
CA GLY A 240 22.34 11.03 -8.34
C GLY A 240 21.60 9.91 -9.07
N ALA A 241 21.19 10.15 -10.32
CA ALA A 241 20.58 9.11 -11.15
C ALA A 241 21.58 7.97 -11.43
N LEU A 242 22.85 8.27 -11.75
CA LEU A 242 23.89 7.25 -11.95
C LEU A 242 24.18 6.45 -10.67
N GLN A 243 24.13 7.08 -9.50
CA GLN A 243 24.27 6.37 -8.22
C GLN A 243 23.14 5.37 -8.00
N ALA A 244 21.88 5.79 -8.25
CA ALA A 244 20.72 4.90 -8.13
C ALA A 244 20.79 3.74 -9.12
N LEU A 245 21.20 3.96 -10.36
CA LEU A 245 21.42 2.92 -11.36
C LEU A 245 22.53 1.95 -10.96
N THR A 246 23.57 2.43 -10.30
CA THR A 246 24.64 1.57 -9.77
C THR A 246 24.11 0.67 -8.67
N GLN A 247 23.28 1.21 -7.77
CA GLN A 247 22.63 0.41 -6.72
C GLN A 247 21.70 -0.67 -7.31
N ALA A 248 20.88 -0.30 -8.30
CA ALA A 248 20.05 -1.29 -9.01
C ALA A 248 20.89 -2.42 -9.62
N GLN A 249 22.02 -2.09 -10.25
CA GLN A 249 22.92 -3.09 -10.85
C GLN A 249 23.62 -4.01 -9.83
N ILE A 250 23.91 -3.51 -8.65
CA ILE A 250 24.47 -4.33 -7.55
C ILE A 250 23.44 -5.37 -7.11
N LEU A 251 22.17 -4.96 -6.97
CA LEU A 251 21.09 -5.84 -6.48
C LEU A 251 20.67 -6.90 -7.51
N ASP A 252 20.67 -6.58 -8.80
CA ASP A 252 20.26 -7.50 -9.87
C ASP A 252 21.42 -8.33 -10.47
N GLY A 253 22.63 -8.18 -9.92
CA GLY A 253 23.85 -8.82 -10.44
C GLY A 253 24.26 -8.32 -11.83
N GLY A 254 23.78 -7.14 -12.25
CA GLY A 254 24.07 -6.53 -13.54
C GLY A 254 23.32 -7.15 -14.72
N ALA A 255 22.25 -7.91 -14.45
CA ALA A 255 21.52 -8.67 -15.47
C ALA A 255 20.56 -7.80 -16.31
N THR A 256 19.99 -6.74 -15.73
CA THR A 256 18.90 -5.99 -16.36
C THR A 256 19.39 -5.08 -17.49
N LEU A 257 18.95 -5.35 -18.73
CA LEU A 257 19.21 -4.49 -19.89
C LEU A 257 18.69 -3.05 -19.69
N ALA A 258 17.56 -2.89 -19.01
CA ALA A 258 16.96 -1.59 -18.71
C ALA A 258 17.89 -0.70 -17.88
N ALA A 259 18.55 -1.24 -16.84
CA ALA A 259 19.51 -0.50 -16.01
C ALA A 259 20.74 -0.05 -16.84
N ARG A 260 21.24 -0.92 -17.72
CA ARG A 260 22.36 -0.60 -18.60
C ARG A 260 22.03 0.50 -19.61
N ALA A 261 20.87 0.38 -20.27
CA ALA A 261 20.41 1.38 -21.24
C ALA A 261 20.16 2.74 -20.57
N ALA A 262 19.52 2.76 -19.40
CA ALA A 262 19.31 3.97 -18.63
C ALA A 262 20.64 4.64 -18.24
N ARG A 263 21.62 3.85 -17.79
CA ARG A 263 22.94 4.37 -17.41
C ARG A 263 23.68 5.00 -18.60
N GLU A 264 23.63 4.37 -19.76
CA GLU A 264 24.24 4.93 -20.96
C GLU A 264 23.55 6.23 -21.40
N ARG A 265 22.22 6.27 -21.39
CA ARG A 265 21.45 7.49 -21.67
C ARG A 265 21.82 8.63 -20.73
N VAL A 266 21.89 8.41 -19.41
CA VAL A 266 22.24 9.44 -18.43
C VAL A 266 23.69 9.92 -18.60
N ARG A 267 24.63 9.00 -18.92
CA ARG A 267 26.02 9.38 -19.22
C ARG A 267 26.15 10.30 -20.43
N LEU A 268 25.38 10.04 -21.48
CA LEU A 268 25.37 10.91 -22.68
C LEU A 268 24.82 12.29 -22.40
N GLN A 269 24.01 12.49 -21.39
CA GLN A 269 23.50 13.80 -20.95
C GLN A 269 24.50 14.57 -20.09
N LEU A 270 25.51 13.91 -19.51
CA LEU A 270 26.55 14.53 -18.69
C LEU A 270 27.73 15.06 -19.53
N ASN A 271 27.88 14.63 -20.79
CA ASN A 271 28.91 15.06 -21.72
C ASN A 271 28.38 16.11 -22.69
#